data_e35d4e55974db83576e100d756133be3
#
_entry.id   e35d4e55974db83576e100d756133be3
#
_cell.length_a   1.000
_cell.length_b   1.000
_cell.length_c   1.000
_cell.angle_alpha   90.00
_cell.angle_beta   90.00
_cell.angle_gamma   90.00
#
_symmetry.space_group_name_H-M   'P 1'
#
loop_
_entity.id
_entity.type
_entity.pdbx_description
1 polymer ?
#
loop_
_entity_poly.entity_id
_entity_poly.type
_entity_poly.pdbx_seq_one_letter_code
_entity_poly.pdbx_strand_id
1 'polypeptide(L)'
;MLNSKNKKAGIPRRDFLAKSSLFTLGTILGLNSKALLGANNPLMIAPKGAEIAKLAIYPPIGISRVGNSKKYFLAPEIPGIPSNPVDGFKDGNRKIKKQAQRFRIYAFDKKGRVIKEITQGADKIIWSVQVANAKAAWFGFNNPLDMEKFAPALPGKRRNDFFVGKEREALEIAPEEVSISGISINKEGVDERFKMDGTFWKYPNHKKVSLGDVRTDERGRLIVIPADGISNSAMKQNPIDNFADNDGWYDDWADGYVKAIVTLSEGQEIEVESAWVVCCGPDFAPEVPPFITMYDVVRDVMVNGKKQPLEKKPKGKLSFKEEIFPFFKRLGLMEWTSAAANLREGWIETKDFLD
;
A
#
# COMPACT_ATOMS: atom_id res chain seq x y z
N MET A 1 -40.46 -5.15 -15.37
CA MET A 1 -39.52 -6.26 -15.59
C MET A 1 -38.45 -5.78 -16.57
N LEU A 2 -37.34 -5.28 -16.08
CA LEU A 2 -36.20 -4.86 -16.90
C LEU A 2 -35.00 -5.69 -16.43
N ASN A 3 -34.54 -6.52 -17.33
CA ASN A 3 -33.51 -7.52 -17.15
C ASN A 3 -32.14 -6.84 -17.39
N SER A 4 -31.42 -6.47 -16.33
CA SER A 4 -30.05 -5.95 -16.45
C SER A 4 -29.04 -7.02 -16.08
N LYS A 5 -28.73 -7.90 -17.01
CA LYS A 5 -27.53 -8.76 -16.98
C LYS A 5 -26.47 -8.17 -17.88
N ASN A 6 -25.69 -7.22 -17.39
CA ASN A 6 -24.37 -6.89 -17.91
C ASN A 6 -23.36 -6.95 -16.78
N LYS A 7 -22.97 -8.16 -16.38
CA LYS A 7 -21.73 -8.37 -15.62
C LYS A 7 -20.55 -8.18 -16.57
N LYS A 8 -19.98 -6.98 -16.62
CA LYS A 8 -18.69 -6.75 -17.28
C LYS A 8 -17.63 -7.58 -16.54
N ALA A 9 -17.07 -8.58 -17.21
CA ALA A 9 -15.93 -9.34 -16.74
C ALA A 9 -14.71 -8.41 -16.76
N GLY A 10 -14.33 -7.87 -15.59
CA GLY A 10 -13.09 -7.15 -15.42
C GLY A 10 -11.90 -8.11 -15.51
N ILE A 11 -10.75 -7.61 -15.97
CA ILE A 11 -9.50 -8.39 -15.96
C ILE A 11 -9.18 -8.74 -14.51
N PRO A 12 -8.78 -9.98 -14.22
CA PRO A 12 -8.30 -10.33 -12.89
C PRO A 12 -7.14 -9.40 -12.51
N ARG A 13 -7.24 -8.73 -11.36
CA ARG A 13 -6.19 -7.82 -10.82
C ARG A 13 -4.80 -8.45 -10.84
N ARG A 14 -4.73 -9.76 -10.67
CA ARG A 14 -3.52 -10.56 -10.72
C ARG A 14 -2.81 -10.51 -12.08
N ASP A 15 -3.55 -10.68 -13.17
CA ASP A 15 -2.98 -10.66 -14.51
C ASP A 15 -2.46 -9.28 -14.88
N PHE A 16 -3.10 -8.23 -14.33
CA PHE A 16 -2.63 -6.89 -14.52
C PHE A 16 -1.37 -6.59 -13.71
N LEU A 17 -1.31 -6.95 -12.43
CA LEU A 17 -0.13 -6.74 -11.59
C LEU A 17 1.11 -7.43 -12.17
N ALA A 18 0.98 -8.68 -12.59
CA ALA A 18 2.07 -9.40 -13.25
C ALA A 18 2.52 -8.72 -14.56
N LYS A 19 1.56 -8.25 -15.35
CA LYS A 19 1.81 -7.61 -16.65
C LYS A 19 2.39 -6.20 -16.49
N SER A 20 1.92 -5.42 -15.50
CA SER A 20 2.43 -4.07 -15.22
C SER A 20 3.84 -4.08 -14.65
N SER A 21 4.16 -5.06 -13.80
CA SER A 21 5.51 -5.24 -13.22
C SER A 21 6.56 -5.44 -14.30
N LEU A 22 6.28 -6.31 -15.27
CA LEU A 22 7.18 -6.57 -16.37
C LEU A 22 7.40 -5.35 -17.28
N PHE A 23 6.33 -4.58 -17.53
CA PHE A 23 6.41 -3.37 -18.37
C PHE A 23 7.27 -2.28 -17.71
N THR A 24 7.06 -2.02 -16.42
CA THR A 24 7.80 -0.97 -15.69
C THR A 24 9.27 -1.37 -15.50
N LEU A 25 9.56 -2.64 -15.25
CA LEU A 25 10.94 -3.14 -15.14
C LEU A 25 11.71 -2.98 -16.45
N GLY A 26 11.08 -3.27 -17.58
CA GLY A 26 11.69 -3.08 -18.92
C GLY A 26 12.03 -1.63 -19.22
N THR A 27 11.21 -0.70 -18.78
CA THR A 27 11.41 0.74 -18.99
C THR A 27 12.52 1.30 -18.10
N ILE A 28 12.60 0.85 -16.83
CA ILE A 28 13.61 1.32 -15.86
C ILE A 28 15.01 0.81 -16.21
N LEU A 29 15.11 -0.42 -16.71
CA LEU A 29 16.40 -1.05 -16.99
C LEU A 29 16.92 -0.79 -18.43
N GLY A 30 16.19 -0.03 -19.25
CA GLY A 30 16.56 0.18 -20.66
C GLY A 30 16.60 -1.12 -21.49
N LEU A 31 16.04 -2.20 -20.96
CA LEU A 31 16.03 -3.50 -21.62
C LEU A 31 14.95 -3.54 -22.70
N ASN A 32 15.29 -4.09 -23.84
CA ASN A 32 14.35 -4.27 -24.94
C ASN A 32 13.19 -5.13 -24.46
N SER A 33 11.96 -4.61 -24.51
CA SER A 33 10.75 -5.25 -23.99
C SER A 33 10.54 -6.70 -24.49
N LYS A 34 11.12 -7.05 -25.64
CA LYS A 34 11.14 -8.40 -26.19
C LYS A 34 11.98 -9.40 -25.39
N ALA A 35 13.04 -8.94 -24.71
CA ALA A 35 13.95 -9.82 -23.95
C ALA A 35 13.37 -10.20 -22.58
N LEU A 36 12.51 -9.34 -21.99
CA LEU A 36 11.91 -9.57 -20.68
C LEU A 36 10.64 -10.44 -20.71
N LEU A 37 9.98 -10.51 -21.87
CA LEU A 37 8.64 -11.12 -21.99
C LEU A 37 8.64 -12.56 -22.51
N GLY A 38 9.80 -13.15 -22.80
CA GLY A 38 9.84 -14.45 -23.49
C GLY A 38 9.06 -14.42 -24.81
N ALA A 39 9.49 -15.11 -25.81
CA ALA A 39 8.97 -15.03 -27.18
C ALA A 39 7.43 -15.31 -27.36
N ASN A 40 6.71 -15.68 -26.30
CA ASN A 40 5.33 -16.13 -26.36
C ASN A 40 4.30 -15.29 -25.60
N ASN A 41 4.64 -14.08 -25.14
CA ASN A 41 3.64 -13.19 -24.53
C ASN A 41 3.53 -11.88 -25.35
N PRO A 42 2.83 -11.92 -26.49
CA PRO A 42 2.60 -10.73 -27.27
C PRO A 42 1.56 -9.88 -26.56
N LEU A 43 1.88 -8.60 -26.33
CA LEU A 43 0.86 -7.58 -26.30
C LEU A 43 0.24 -7.24 -24.95
N MET A 44 1.08 -6.74 -24.06
CA MET A 44 0.58 -5.87 -22.98
C MET A 44 0.28 -4.46 -23.49
N ILE A 45 0.74 -4.08 -24.66
CA ILE A 45 0.50 -2.78 -25.29
C ILE A 45 -0.56 -2.93 -26.38
N ALA A 46 -1.55 -2.06 -26.36
CA ALA A 46 -2.58 -2.01 -27.38
C ALA A 46 -2.02 -1.50 -28.73
N PRO A 47 -2.57 -1.90 -29.87
CA PRO A 47 -2.19 -1.33 -31.16
C PRO A 47 -2.49 0.17 -31.20
N LYS A 48 -1.78 0.88 -32.09
CA LYS A 48 -2.02 2.31 -32.30
C LYS A 48 -3.47 2.54 -32.75
N GLY A 49 -4.16 3.49 -32.11
CA GLY A 49 -5.56 3.80 -32.41
C GLY A 49 -6.58 2.90 -31.71
N ALA A 50 -6.16 2.09 -30.73
CA ALA A 50 -7.09 1.33 -29.91
C ALA A 50 -8.01 2.25 -29.08
N GLU A 51 -9.29 1.92 -29.04
CA GLU A 51 -10.31 2.63 -28.27
C GLU A 51 -10.14 2.38 -26.77
N ILE A 52 -10.29 3.43 -25.95
CA ILE A 52 -10.25 3.35 -24.48
C ILE A 52 -11.53 2.66 -24.00
N ALA A 53 -11.37 1.52 -23.32
CA ALA A 53 -12.47 0.79 -22.72
C ALA A 53 -12.58 1.07 -21.21
N LYS A 54 -11.46 1.38 -20.53
CA LYS A 54 -11.44 1.76 -19.11
C LYS A 54 -10.18 2.52 -18.73
N LEU A 55 -10.28 3.27 -17.63
CA LEU A 55 -9.16 3.86 -16.93
C LEU A 55 -8.99 3.18 -15.57
N ALA A 56 -7.75 3.04 -15.10
CA ALA A 56 -7.49 2.50 -13.77
C ALA A 56 -6.26 3.14 -13.12
N ILE A 57 -6.31 3.31 -11.78
CA ILE A 57 -5.22 3.85 -10.98
C ILE A 57 -4.23 2.74 -10.63
N TYR A 58 -2.95 3.06 -10.68
CA TYR A 58 -1.85 2.17 -10.32
C TYR A 58 -0.80 2.84 -9.46
N PRO A 59 -0.21 2.10 -8.49
CA PRO A 59 -0.54 0.73 -8.10
C PRO A 59 -1.97 0.61 -7.54
N PRO A 60 -2.65 -0.56 -7.65
CA PRO A 60 -4.00 -0.73 -7.08
C PRO A 60 -4.00 -0.73 -5.55
N ILE A 61 -2.85 -1.04 -4.92
CA ILE A 61 -2.57 -0.84 -3.51
C ILE A 61 -1.21 -0.18 -3.41
N GLY A 62 -1.18 1.05 -2.92
CA GLY A 62 0.03 1.81 -2.66
C GLY A 62 0.46 1.69 -1.21
N ILE A 63 1.76 1.60 -0.95
CA ILE A 63 2.32 1.48 0.41
C ILE A 63 3.15 2.72 0.72
N SER A 64 2.63 3.55 1.62
CA SER A 64 3.35 4.65 2.24
C SER A 64 3.85 4.25 3.62
N ARG A 65 4.90 4.90 4.12
CA ARG A 65 5.43 4.67 5.46
C ARG A 65 5.76 5.98 6.13
N VAL A 66 5.26 6.15 7.34
CA VAL A 66 5.51 7.35 8.14
C VAL A 66 7.00 7.53 8.45
N GLY A 67 7.43 8.76 8.72
CA GLY A 67 8.80 9.06 9.07
C GLY A 67 8.92 10.45 9.69
N ASN A 68 9.85 10.61 10.62
CA ASN A 68 10.03 11.85 11.38
C ASN A 68 10.93 12.90 10.68
N SER A 69 11.39 12.63 9.46
CA SER A 69 12.03 13.62 8.59
C SER A 69 11.00 14.39 7.78
N LYS A 70 11.34 15.64 7.44
CA LYS A 70 10.59 16.42 6.44
C LYS A 70 10.87 15.98 5.00
N LYS A 71 11.95 15.21 4.80
CA LYS A 71 12.29 14.64 3.50
C LYS A 71 11.54 13.33 3.27
N TYR A 72 11.30 13.05 1.99
CA TYR A 72 10.67 11.80 1.57
C TYR A 72 11.38 11.20 0.35
N PHE A 73 11.12 9.96 0.10
CA PHE A 73 11.44 9.26 -1.15
C PHE A 73 10.18 8.55 -1.67
N LEU A 74 10.15 8.25 -2.96
CA LEU A 74 9.03 7.55 -3.56
C LEU A 74 9.17 6.03 -3.37
N ALA A 75 8.10 5.41 -2.94
CA ALA A 75 7.96 3.95 -2.91
C ALA A 75 8.05 3.37 -4.33
N PRO A 76 8.51 2.12 -4.49
CA PRO A 76 8.35 1.41 -5.74
C PRO A 76 6.87 1.33 -6.14
N GLU A 77 6.58 1.60 -7.40
CA GLU A 77 5.22 1.49 -7.94
C GLU A 77 4.86 0.04 -8.33
N ILE A 78 5.84 -0.85 -8.22
CA ILE A 78 5.69 -2.27 -8.53
C ILE A 78 5.63 -3.04 -7.21
N PRO A 79 4.54 -3.76 -6.93
CA PRO A 79 4.42 -4.57 -5.73
C PRO A 79 5.54 -5.61 -5.62
N GLY A 80 6.03 -5.80 -4.39
CA GLY A 80 7.07 -6.80 -4.09
C GLY A 80 8.50 -6.38 -4.40
N ILE A 81 8.72 -5.16 -4.92
CA ILE A 81 10.08 -4.59 -5.05
C ILE A 81 10.43 -3.86 -3.76
N PRO A 82 11.55 -4.18 -3.10
CA PRO A 82 12.02 -3.46 -1.94
C PRO A 82 12.32 -2.00 -2.27
N SER A 83 12.05 -1.09 -1.33
CA SER A 83 12.48 0.30 -1.43
C SER A 83 13.99 0.40 -1.34
N ASN A 84 14.59 1.17 -2.23
CA ASN A 84 16.04 1.44 -2.22
C ASN A 84 16.29 2.90 -2.60
N PRO A 85 16.09 3.86 -1.66
CA PRO A 85 16.30 5.27 -1.93
C PRO A 85 17.80 5.57 -2.14
N VAL A 86 18.10 6.33 -3.20
CA VAL A 86 19.49 6.67 -3.63
C VAL A 86 20.31 7.27 -2.48
N ASP A 87 19.70 8.16 -1.68
CA ASP A 87 20.36 8.84 -0.55
C ASP A 87 20.11 8.14 0.80
N GLY A 88 19.74 6.84 0.79
CA GLY A 88 19.41 6.07 1.98
C GLY A 88 18.11 6.46 2.66
N PHE A 89 17.73 5.71 3.70
CA PHE A 89 16.46 5.84 4.43
C PHE A 89 16.44 6.96 5.47
N LYS A 90 17.58 7.55 5.81
CA LYS A 90 17.70 8.62 6.79
C LYS A 90 18.20 9.91 6.14
N ASP A 91 17.80 11.04 6.69
CA ASP A 91 18.32 12.35 6.31
C ASP A 91 19.65 12.68 7.02
N GLY A 92 20.22 13.85 6.71
CA GLY A 92 21.48 14.31 7.33
C GLY A 92 21.44 14.47 8.86
N ASN A 93 20.25 14.58 9.43
CA ASN A 93 20.02 14.64 10.88
C ASN A 93 19.67 13.26 11.49
N ARG A 94 19.88 12.20 10.74
CA ARG A 94 19.56 10.80 11.11
C ARG A 94 18.07 10.53 11.34
N LYS A 95 17.17 11.43 10.92
CA LYS A 95 15.73 11.21 10.95
C LYS A 95 15.30 10.30 9.81
N ILE A 96 14.32 9.46 10.07
CA ILE A 96 13.76 8.53 9.07
C ILE A 96 12.96 9.32 8.04
N LYS A 97 13.33 9.21 6.77
CA LYS A 97 12.59 9.81 5.65
C LYS A 97 11.24 9.12 5.48
N LYS A 98 10.23 9.89 5.10
CA LYS A 98 8.92 9.35 4.74
C LYS A 98 9.02 8.56 3.44
N GLN A 99 8.33 7.43 3.34
CA GLN A 99 8.11 6.74 2.07
C GLN A 99 6.78 7.20 1.51
N ALA A 100 6.79 7.99 0.46
CA ALA A 100 5.61 8.48 -0.22
C ALA A 100 5.19 7.53 -1.34
N GLN A 101 3.89 7.43 -1.62
CA GLN A 101 3.39 6.63 -2.73
C GLN A 101 2.91 7.51 -3.87
N ARG A 102 3.44 7.25 -5.07
CA ARG A 102 2.95 7.86 -6.30
C ARG A 102 1.93 6.96 -6.99
N PHE A 103 0.87 7.58 -7.52
CA PHE A 103 -0.18 6.91 -8.29
C PHE A 103 -0.24 7.48 -9.71
N ARG A 104 -0.53 6.60 -10.66
CA ARG A 104 -0.69 6.90 -12.09
C ARG A 104 -2.02 6.38 -12.60
N ILE A 105 -2.49 6.91 -13.71
CA ILE A 105 -3.67 6.42 -14.40
C ILE A 105 -3.24 5.83 -15.74
N TYR A 106 -3.73 4.64 -16.03
CA TYR A 106 -3.52 4.00 -17.32
C TYR A 106 -4.85 3.74 -18.03
N ALA A 107 -4.85 3.98 -19.34
CA ALA A 107 -5.94 3.64 -20.23
C ALA A 107 -5.75 2.23 -20.79
N PHE A 108 -6.87 1.50 -20.87
CA PHE A 108 -6.89 0.11 -21.34
C PHE A 108 -7.90 -0.08 -22.46
N ASP A 109 -7.59 -0.95 -23.41
CA ASP A 109 -8.53 -1.41 -24.41
C ASP A 109 -9.48 -2.51 -23.89
N LYS A 110 -10.41 -2.94 -24.73
CA LYS A 110 -11.39 -4.02 -24.43
C LYS A 110 -10.73 -5.38 -24.10
N LYS A 111 -9.48 -5.60 -24.55
CA LYS A 111 -8.69 -6.80 -24.25
C LYS A 111 -7.82 -6.64 -23.03
N GLY A 112 -7.86 -5.47 -22.36
CA GLY A 112 -7.10 -5.16 -21.18
C GLY A 112 -5.63 -4.86 -21.44
N ARG A 113 -5.27 -4.47 -22.64
CA ARG A 113 -3.93 -4.03 -23.00
C ARG A 113 -3.80 -2.55 -22.70
N VAL A 114 -2.63 -2.13 -22.23
CA VAL A 114 -2.33 -0.73 -21.94
C VAL A 114 -2.25 0.06 -23.25
N ILE A 115 -3.01 1.16 -23.34
CA ILE A 115 -2.97 2.09 -24.46
C ILE A 115 -1.93 3.19 -24.17
N LYS A 116 -2.11 3.92 -23.06
CA LYS A 116 -1.26 5.04 -22.66
C LYS A 116 -1.38 5.31 -21.16
N GLU A 117 -0.42 6.01 -20.58
CA GLU A 117 -0.59 6.71 -19.30
C GLU A 117 -1.39 7.98 -19.55
N ILE A 118 -2.33 8.29 -18.67
CA ILE A 118 -3.07 9.57 -18.66
C ILE A 118 -2.30 10.52 -17.74
N THR A 119 -1.97 11.70 -18.24
CA THR A 119 -1.25 12.74 -17.50
C THR A 119 -1.96 14.07 -17.65
N GLN A 120 -1.76 14.95 -16.67
CA GLN A 120 -2.30 16.31 -16.73
C GLN A 120 -1.71 17.08 -17.93
N GLY A 121 -2.55 17.78 -18.66
CA GLY A 121 -2.17 18.55 -19.85
C GLY A 121 -3.32 18.61 -20.84
N ALA A 122 -3.27 17.81 -21.88
CA ALA A 122 -4.40 17.66 -22.82
C ALA A 122 -5.62 17.03 -22.11
N ASP A 123 -5.38 16.04 -21.25
CA ASP A 123 -6.40 15.47 -20.38
C ASP A 123 -6.38 16.20 -19.02
N LYS A 124 -7.55 16.42 -18.40
CA LYS A 124 -7.67 17.00 -17.05
C LYS A 124 -7.91 15.90 -16.03
N ILE A 125 -7.15 15.91 -14.95
CA ILE A 125 -7.26 14.93 -13.86
C ILE A 125 -7.65 15.63 -12.57
N ILE A 126 -8.69 15.14 -11.90
CA ILE A 126 -9.03 15.50 -10.53
C ILE A 126 -8.84 14.25 -9.67
N TRP A 127 -7.88 14.29 -8.76
CA TRP A 127 -7.65 13.24 -7.78
C TRP A 127 -8.45 13.51 -6.53
N SER A 128 -8.93 12.47 -5.85
CA SER A 128 -9.55 12.52 -4.53
C SER A 128 -8.97 11.43 -3.64
N VAL A 129 -8.58 11.82 -2.42
CA VAL A 129 -7.99 10.92 -1.43
C VAL A 129 -8.71 11.08 -0.11
N GLN A 130 -9.13 9.97 0.49
CA GLN A 130 -9.60 9.95 1.86
C GLN A 130 -8.96 8.78 2.59
N VAL A 131 -8.33 9.09 3.73
CA VAL A 131 -7.70 8.12 4.62
C VAL A 131 -8.29 8.26 6.02
N ALA A 132 -8.23 7.19 6.80
CA ALA A 132 -8.67 7.20 8.17
C ALA A 132 -7.81 6.30 9.04
N ASN A 133 -7.86 6.55 10.35
CA ASN A 133 -7.32 5.67 11.38
C ASN A 133 -8.40 5.36 12.41
N ALA A 134 -8.92 4.14 12.37
CA ALA A 134 -9.95 3.66 13.29
C ALA A 134 -9.40 2.71 14.38
N LYS A 135 -8.07 2.58 14.51
CA LYS A 135 -7.46 1.61 15.43
C LYS A 135 -7.87 1.79 16.88
N ALA A 136 -7.96 3.02 17.36
CA ALA A 136 -8.39 3.32 18.72
C ALA A 136 -9.86 2.97 19.00
N ALA A 137 -10.69 2.90 17.98
CA ALA A 137 -12.09 2.49 18.08
C ALA A 137 -12.25 0.96 18.23
N TRP A 138 -11.22 0.17 17.96
CA TRP A 138 -11.23 -1.28 18.15
C TRP A 138 -11.23 -1.65 19.62
N PHE A 139 -11.68 -2.87 19.94
CA PHE A 139 -11.84 -3.31 21.31
C PHE A 139 -10.54 -3.59 22.05
N GLY A 140 -9.50 -3.97 21.34
CA GLY A 140 -8.21 -4.30 21.87
C GLY A 140 -7.41 -5.13 20.87
N PHE A 141 -6.12 -5.24 21.08
CA PHE A 141 -5.27 -6.17 20.33
C PHE A 141 -4.96 -7.37 21.21
N ASN A 142 -5.17 -8.57 20.69
CA ASN A 142 -4.63 -9.78 21.31
C ASN A 142 -3.13 -9.82 21.06
N ASN A 143 -2.38 -9.90 22.11
CA ASN A 143 -0.92 -9.92 22.07
C ASN A 143 -0.39 -11.26 22.61
N PRO A 144 0.56 -11.87 21.99
CA PRO A 144 0.88 -11.94 20.56
C PRO A 144 -0.04 -12.93 19.84
N LEU A 145 -0.48 -12.55 18.68
CA LEU A 145 -1.54 -13.23 17.91
C LEU A 145 -1.26 -14.71 17.61
N ASP A 146 0.01 -15.13 17.57
CA ASP A 146 0.39 -16.46 17.08
C ASP A 146 1.18 -17.30 18.10
N MET A 147 1.29 -16.84 19.34
CA MET A 147 2.17 -17.47 20.34
C MET A 147 1.46 -17.77 21.66
N GLU A 148 0.25 -18.28 21.61
CA GLU A 148 -0.58 -18.60 22.79
C GLU A 148 0.14 -19.43 23.87
N LYS A 149 1.08 -20.28 23.46
CA LYS A 149 1.90 -21.09 24.37
C LYS A 149 2.91 -20.27 25.16
N PHE A 150 3.33 -19.11 24.66
CA PHE A 150 4.36 -18.26 25.29
C PHE A 150 3.78 -17.01 25.95
N ALA A 151 2.60 -16.62 25.55
CA ALA A 151 1.86 -15.54 26.16
C ALA A 151 0.38 -15.95 26.13
N PRO A 152 -0.16 -16.49 27.21
CA PRO A 152 -1.59 -16.77 27.29
C PRO A 152 -2.33 -15.47 26.95
N ALA A 153 -3.27 -15.58 26.03
CA ALA A 153 -4.12 -14.46 25.63
C ALA A 153 -4.76 -13.89 26.92
N LEU A 154 -4.24 -12.77 27.39
CA LEU A 154 -4.95 -12.02 28.38
C LEU A 154 -6.29 -11.67 27.78
N PRO A 155 -7.43 -11.92 28.46
CA PRO A 155 -8.72 -11.52 27.96
C PRO A 155 -8.62 -10.02 27.66
N GLY A 156 -8.70 -9.68 26.36
CA GLY A 156 -8.45 -8.33 25.90
C GLY A 156 -9.38 -7.38 26.59
N LYS A 157 -8.85 -6.56 27.48
CA LYS A 157 -9.60 -5.46 28.07
C LYS A 157 -9.99 -4.56 26.89
N ARG A 158 -11.28 -4.25 26.80
CA ARG A 158 -11.78 -3.32 25.81
C ARG A 158 -11.15 -1.94 26.04
N ARG A 159 -10.36 -1.47 25.06
CA ARG A 159 -9.82 -0.11 25.09
C ARG A 159 -10.92 0.92 25.06
N ASN A 160 -10.72 2.01 25.80
CA ASN A 160 -11.65 3.13 25.82
C ASN A 160 -13.08 2.62 26.08
N ASP A 161 -13.27 1.76 27.11
CA ASP A 161 -14.54 1.09 27.43
C ASP A 161 -15.65 2.05 27.88
N PHE A 162 -15.27 3.26 28.27
CA PHE A 162 -16.17 4.36 28.61
C PHE A 162 -16.83 5.00 27.38
N PHE A 163 -16.35 4.75 26.13
CA PHE A 163 -17.07 5.07 24.91
C PHE A 163 -17.91 3.87 24.46
N VAL A 164 -19.21 4.04 24.34
CA VAL A 164 -20.15 2.97 23.97
C VAL A 164 -20.94 3.29 22.71
N GLY A 165 -21.23 2.28 21.91
CA GLY A 165 -22.02 2.42 20.69
C GLY A 165 -21.44 3.47 19.74
N LYS A 166 -22.25 4.43 19.31
CA LYS A 166 -21.86 5.49 18.38
C LYS A 166 -20.83 6.48 18.94
N GLU A 167 -20.70 6.58 20.25
CA GLU A 167 -19.69 7.46 20.86
C GLU A 167 -18.27 7.06 20.47
N ARG A 168 -18.05 5.79 20.09
CA ARG A 168 -16.75 5.30 19.62
C ARG A 168 -16.29 5.94 18.31
N GLU A 169 -17.16 6.55 17.54
CA GLU A 169 -16.78 7.35 16.36
C GLU A 169 -15.87 8.54 16.74
N ALA A 170 -15.89 8.98 17.99
CA ALA A 170 -14.96 10.00 18.51
C ALA A 170 -13.50 9.52 18.56
N LEU A 171 -13.28 8.22 18.50
CA LEU A 171 -11.96 7.57 18.50
C LEU A 171 -11.40 7.35 17.09
N GLU A 172 -12.15 7.69 16.07
CA GLU A 172 -11.73 7.59 14.68
C GLU A 172 -11.14 8.92 14.22
N ILE A 173 -9.93 8.86 13.68
CA ILE A 173 -9.30 9.98 13.00
C ILE A 173 -9.67 9.87 11.53
N ALA A 174 -10.69 10.61 11.11
CA ALA A 174 -11.27 10.54 9.78
C ALA A 174 -11.37 11.97 9.20
N PRO A 175 -10.32 12.46 8.52
CA PRO A 175 -10.40 13.71 7.78
C PRO A 175 -11.39 13.63 6.63
N GLU A 176 -11.86 14.78 6.18
CA GLU A 176 -12.64 14.86 4.95
C GLU A 176 -11.81 14.46 3.73
N GLU A 177 -12.49 14.11 2.64
CA GLU A 177 -11.86 13.82 1.36
C GLU A 177 -11.13 15.06 0.84
N VAL A 178 -9.87 14.89 0.45
CA VAL A 178 -9.05 15.95 -0.14
C VAL A 178 -9.00 15.77 -1.65
N SER A 179 -9.34 16.82 -2.39
CA SER A 179 -9.24 16.84 -3.86
C SER A 179 -8.08 17.70 -4.32
N ILE A 180 -7.33 17.24 -5.34
CA ILE A 180 -6.20 17.94 -5.93
C ILE A 180 -6.17 17.76 -7.45
N SER A 181 -5.85 18.83 -8.18
CA SER A 181 -5.72 18.81 -9.64
C SER A 181 -4.62 19.77 -10.08
N GLY A 182 -3.95 19.47 -11.15
CA GLY A 182 -2.91 20.31 -11.74
C GLY A 182 -1.52 19.67 -11.68
N ILE A 183 -0.53 20.43 -12.13
CA ILE A 183 0.88 20.02 -12.24
C ILE A 183 1.67 20.66 -11.11
N SER A 184 2.49 19.90 -10.42
CA SER A 184 3.38 20.35 -9.35
C SER A 184 2.64 21.16 -8.24
N ILE A 185 1.41 20.75 -7.94
CA ILE A 185 0.59 21.38 -6.90
C ILE A 185 1.07 20.90 -5.52
N ASN A 186 1.06 21.80 -4.55
CA ASN A 186 1.48 21.57 -3.16
C ASN A 186 2.91 20.99 -3.05
N LYS A 187 3.83 21.36 -3.94
CA LYS A 187 5.17 20.79 -4.03
C LYS A 187 5.92 20.81 -2.68
N GLU A 188 5.79 21.88 -1.93
CA GLU A 188 6.46 22.06 -0.63
C GLU A 188 5.67 21.46 0.55
N GLY A 189 4.41 21.03 0.34
CA GLY A 189 3.58 20.43 1.37
C GLY A 189 3.14 21.39 2.48
N VAL A 190 2.98 22.66 2.15
CA VAL A 190 2.62 23.72 3.11
C VAL A 190 1.19 24.21 2.96
N ASP A 191 0.50 23.84 1.90
CA ASP A 191 -0.87 24.26 1.66
C ASP A 191 -1.85 23.42 2.49
N GLU A 192 -2.51 24.06 3.44
CA GLU A 192 -3.45 23.44 4.37
C GLU A 192 -4.65 22.74 3.68
N ARG A 193 -5.02 23.20 2.47
CA ARG A 193 -6.11 22.59 1.69
C ARG A 193 -5.84 21.14 1.28
N PHE A 194 -4.58 20.75 1.25
CA PHE A 194 -4.15 19.44 0.81
C PHE A 194 -3.66 18.55 1.96
N LYS A 195 -3.86 18.99 3.21
CA LYS A 195 -3.58 18.18 4.39
C LYS A 195 -4.75 17.28 4.73
N MET A 196 -4.41 16.06 5.16
CA MET A 196 -5.37 15.08 5.65
C MET A 196 -5.39 15.11 7.17
N ASP A 197 -5.92 16.22 7.73
CA ASP A 197 -5.95 16.47 9.16
C ASP A 197 -7.29 16.05 9.77
N GLY A 198 -7.26 15.13 10.71
CA GLY A 198 -8.43 14.67 11.44
C GLY A 198 -8.40 15.09 12.92
N THR A 199 -9.46 14.74 13.63
CA THR A 199 -9.60 14.99 15.06
C THR A 199 -9.80 13.68 15.79
N PHE A 200 -8.93 13.44 16.77
CA PHE A 200 -9.03 12.31 17.68
C PHE A 200 -9.58 12.77 19.02
N TRP A 201 -10.40 11.95 19.69
CA TRP A 201 -10.92 12.23 21.01
C TRP A 201 -11.72 13.54 21.05
N LYS A 202 -12.82 13.57 20.35
CA LYS A 202 -13.58 14.79 20.04
C LYS A 202 -13.98 15.64 21.24
N TYR A 203 -14.00 15.09 22.47
CA TYR A 203 -14.40 15.82 23.68
C TYR A 203 -13.88 15.18 24.98
N PRO A 204 -13.48 15.94 26.03
CA PRO A 204 -13.29 17.39 26.08
C PRO A 204 -11.91 17.87 25.56
N ASN A 205 -10.96 17.00 25.35
CA ASN A 205 -9.56 17.31 25.03
C ASN A 205 -9.18 16.82 23.62
N HIS A 206 -9.92 17.21 22.61
CA HIS A 206 -9.63 16.80 21.23
C HIS A 206 -8.18 17.05 20.83
N LYS A 207 -7.65 16.13 20.02
CA LYS A 207 -6.31 16.23 19.42
C LYS A 207 -6.45 16.35 17.91
N LYS A 208 -5.83 17.38 17.35
CA LYS A 208 -5.62 17.45 15.90
C LYS A 208 -4.50 16.47 15.54
N VAL A 209 -4.77 15.58 14.60
CA VAL A 209 -3.82 14.56 14.13
C VAL A 209 -3.74 14.66 12.62
N SER A 210 -2.55 14.89 12.11
CA SER A 210 -2.31 14.88 10.66
C SER A 210 -2.03 13.45 10.21
N LEU A 211 -2.72 13.01 9.16
CA LEU A 211 -2.48 11.73 8.49
C LEU A 211 -1.63 11.89 7.23
N GLY A 212 -1.07 13.09 7.01
CA GLY A 212 -0.21 13.43 5.89
C GLY A 212 -0.75 14.50 4.96
N ASP A 213 -0.23 14.55 3.75
CA ASP A 213 -0.66 15.50 2.71
C ASP A 213 -0.66 14.84 1.31
N VAL A 214 -1.34 15.50 0.36
CA VAL A 214 -1.33 15.09 -1.05
C VAL A 214 -0.66 16.14 -1.92
N ARG A 215 0.01 15.69 -2.97
CA ARG A 215 0.76 16.51 -3.94
C ARG A 215 0.57 15.96 -5.34
N THR A 216 0.92 16.79 -6.33
CA THR A 216 1.08 16.30 -7.71
C THR A 216 2.49 16.56 -8.21
N ASP A 217 2.99 15.63 -9.06
CA ASP A 217 4.29 15.79 -9.73
C ASP A 217 4.19 16.63 -11.01
N GLU A 218 5.29 16.70 -11.76
CA GLU A 218 5.42 17.46 -13.01
C GLU A 218 4.54 16.97 -14.17
N ARG A 219 3.85 15.84 -13.99
CA ARG A 219 2.87 15.28 -14.94
C ARG A 219 1.46 15.21 -14.37
N GLY A 220 1.24 15.79 -13.18
CA GLY A 220 -0.05 15.73 -12.50
C GLY A 220 -0.37 14.36 -11.91
N ARG A 221 0.62 13.50 -11.70
CA ARG A 221 0.47 12.24 -10.97
C ARG A 221 0.30 12.53 -9.49
N LEU A 222 -0.57 11.79 -8.83
CA LEU A 222 -0.77 11.95 -7.40
C LEU A 222 0.41 11.40 -6.60
N ILE A 223 0.83 12.12 -5.57
CA ILE A 223 1.77 11.67 -4.55
C ILE A 223 1.07 11.80 -3.19
N VAL A 224 0.94 10.70 -2.47
CA VAL A 224 0.46 10.67 -1.08
C VAL A 224 1.65 10.64 -0.16
N ILE A 225 1.81 11.70 0.64
CA ILE A 225 2.86 11.84 1.65
C ILE A 225 2.27 11.41 2.98
N PRO A 226 2.82 10.41 3.68
CA PRO A 226 2.31 9.99 4.98
C PRO A 226 2.68 10.97 6.09
N ALA A 227 2.12 10.77 7.27
CA ALA A 227 2.36 11.53 8.47
C ALA A 227 3.77 11.38 9.06
N ASP A 228 4.00 11.97 10.24
CA ASP A 228 5.32 12.12 10.87
C ASP A 228 5.76 10.93 11.73
N GLY A 229 4.91 9.92 11.92
CA GLY A 229 5.19 8.77 12.78
C GLY A 229 4.97 9.07 14.27
N ILE A 230 3.90 9.79 14.59
CA ILE A 230 3.55 10.18 15.95
C ILE A 230 2.65 9.10 16.57
N SER A 231 3.00 8.68 17.78
CA SER A 231 2.16 7.89 18.67
C SER A 231 2.07 8.60 20.02
N ASN A 232 0.85 8.75 20.55
CA ASN A 232 0.64 9.50 21.78
C ASN A 232 -0.67 9.09 22.48
N SER A 233 -0.94 9.66 23.65
CA SER A 233 -2.20 9.52 24.37
C SER A 233 -2.95 10.85 24.49
N ALA A 234 -4.26 10.83 24.33
CA ALA A 234 -5.13 11.96 24.67
C ALA A 234 -5.32 12.11 26.19
N MET A 235 -5.01 11.08 26.97
CA MET A 235 -5.14 11.06 28.42
C MET A 235 -3.79 11.32 29.09
N LYS A 236 -3.64 12.49 29.71
CA LYS A 236 -2.39 12.86 30.40
C LYS A 236 -2.03 11.92 31.56
N GLN A 237 -3.02 11.34 32.22
CA GLN A 237 -2.85 10.42 33.35
C GLN A 237 -2.51 8.99 32.94
N ASN A 238 -2.59 8.69 31.67
CA ASN A 238 -2.38 7.35 31.13
C ASN A 238 -1.32 7.42 30.02
N PRO A 239 -0.04 7.55 30.39
CA PRO A 239 1.03 7.59 29.40
C PRO A 239 1.08 6.27 28.65
N ILE A 240 1.65 6.28 27.46
CA ILE A 240 1.82 5.06 26.67
C ILE A 240 2.87 4.19 27.38
N ASP A 241 2.44 3.08 27.92
CA ASP A 241 3.28 2.06 28.57
C ASP A 241 3.20 0.71 27.87
N ASN A 242 2.27 0.55 26.93
CA ASN A 242 2.06 -0.67 26.18
C ASN A 242 1.79 -0.36 24.70
N PHE A 243 2.08 -1.31 23.82
CA PHE A 243 1.84 -1.16 22.38
C PHE A 243 0.34 -1.11 22.11
N ALA A 244 -0.11 0.06 21.67
CA ALA A 244 -1.44 0.28 21.11
C ALA A 244 -2.65 -0.17 21.98
N ASP A 245 -2.45 -0.54 23.24
CA ASP A 245 -3.49 -1.12 24.10
C ASP A 245 -3.82 -0.25 25.33
N ASN A 246 -3.41 1.02 25.32
CA ASN A 246 -3.74 1.98 26.35
C ASN A 246 -5.01 2.75 26.00
N ASP A 247 -5.78 3.10 27.03
CA ASP A 247 -6.85 4.07 26.87
C ASP A 247 -6.30 5.42 26.43
N GLY A 248 -6.97 6.07 25.50
CA GLY A 248 -6.56 7.35 24.93
C GLY A 248 -5.42 7.28 23.91
N TRP A 249 -4.86 6.11 23.64
CA TRP A 249 -3.80 5.95 22.66
C TRP A 249 -4.30 6.25 21.24
N TYR A 250 -3.44 6.88 20.45
CA TYR A 250 -3.59 7.08 19.01
C TYR A 250 -2.24 7.10 18.31
N ASP A 251 -2.23 6.83 17.02
CA ASP A 251 -1.10 7.08 16.13
C ASP A 251 -1.57 7.76 14.84
N ASP A 252 -0.65 8.05 13.94
CA ASP A 252 -0.89 8.72 12.68
C ASP A 252 -0.77 7.79 11.45
N TRP A 253 -0.84 6.47 11.65
CA TRP A 253 -1.00 5.54 10.55
C TRP A 253 -2.42 5.65 10.00
N ALA A 254 -2.55 5.35 8.70
CA ALA A 254 -3.85 5.47 8.05
C ALA A 254 -3.96 4.55 6.87
N ASP A 255 -5.18 4.30 6.43
CA ASP A 255 -5.44 3.70 5.12
C ASP A 255 -6.72 4.27 4.52
N GLY A 256 -6.85 4.15 3.21
CA GLY A 256 -8.03 4.66 2.54
C GLY A 256 -7.96 4.59 1.03
N TYR A 257 -8.95 5.19 0.39
CA TYR A 257 -9.07 5.13 -1.05
C TYR A 257 -8.39 6.30 -1.78
N VAL A 258 -7.99 6.00 -3.01
CA VAL A 258 -7.53 6.94 -4.01
C VAL A 258 -8.47 6.83 -5.21
N LYS A 259 -9.13 7.93 -5.57
CA LYS A 259 -10.03 8.03 -6.71
C LYS A 259 -9.52 9.08 -7.69
N ALA A 260 -10.02 9.03 -8.91
CA ALA A 260 -9.82 10.08 -9.88
C ALA A 260 -10.98 10.17 -10.86
N ILE A 261 -11.20 11.39 -11.35
CA ILE A 261 -12.05 11.68 -12.51
C ILE A 261 -11.13 12.27 -13.59
N VAL A 262 -11.25 11.75 -14.79
CA VAL A 262 -10.50 12.21 -15.96
C VAL A 262 -11.45 12.80 -16.98
N THR A 263 -11.20 14.03 -17.38
CA THR A 263 -11.83 14.62 -18.58
C THR A 263 -10.83 14.54 -19.72
N LEU A 264 -11.12 13.72 -20.71
CA LEU A 264 -10.29 13.56 -21.90
C LEU A 264 -10.31 14.84 -22.76
N SER A 265 -9.30 15.00 -23.61
CA SER A 265 -9.17 16.17 -24.51
C SER A 265 -10.39 16.42 -25.38
N GLU A 266 -11.16 15.41 -25.68
CA GLU A 266 -12.43 15.47 -26.42
C GLU A 266 -13.65 15.83 -25.56
N GLY A 267 -13.45 16.11 -24.27
CA GLY A 267 -14.49 16.52 -23.33
C GLY A 267 -15.23 15.39 -22.63
N GLN A 268 -14.92 14.12 -22.94
CA GLN A 268 -15.52 12.98 -22.23
C GLN A 268 -14.99 12.87 -20.82
N GLU A 269 -15.90 12.82 -19.83
CA GLU A 269 -15.56 12.55 -18.44
C GLU A 269 -15.67 11.05 -18.14
N ILE A 270 -14.64 10.48 -17.52
CA ILE A 270 -14.55 9.05 -17.20
C ILE A 270 -14.14 8.91 -15.73
N GLU A 271 -14.93 8.16 -14.97
CA GLU A 271 -14.56 7.69 -13.63
C GLU A 271 -13.48 6.60 -13.75
N VAL A 272 -12.42 6.73 -12.96
CA VAL A 272 -11.26 5.83 -12.99
C VAL A 272 -11.44 4.71 -11.98
N GLU A 273 -11.11 3.47 -12.32
CA GLU A 273 -11.07 2.37 -11.36
C GLU A 273 -10.11 2.73 -10.21
N SER A 274 -10.66 2.79 -8.98
CA SER A 274 -9.98 3.30 -7.80
C SER A 274 -8.86 2.39 -7.30
N ALA A 275 -7.94 2.99 -6.51
CA ALA A 275 -6.88 2.31 -5.79
C ALA A 275 -7.06 2.48 -4.27
N TRP A 276 -6.19 1.84 -3.50
CA TRP A 276 -6.10 1.96 -2.06
C TRP A 276 -4.69 2.40 -1.65
N VAL A 277 -4.56 3.25 -0.64
CA VAL A 277 -3.29 3.60 -0.02
C VAL A 277 -3.26 3.10 1.42
N VAL A 278 -2.13 2.50 1.82
CA VAL A 278 -1.86 2.08 3.20
C VAL A 278 -0.65 2.87 3.69
N CYS A 279 -0.83 3.66 4.74
CA CYS A 279 0.23 4.41 5.40
C CYS A 279 0.55 3.69 6.73
N CYS A 280 1.66 2.99 6.78
CA CYS A 280 2.09 2.18 7.92
C CYS A 280 3.41 2.67 8.51
N GLY A 281 3.91 1.99 9.55
CA GLY A 281 5.18 2.29 10.19
C GLY A 281 6.39 2.19 9.26
N PRO A 282 7.54 2.75 9.67
CA PRO A 282 8.78 2.62 8.93
C PRO A 282 9.17 1.16 8.74
N ASP A 283 9.83 0.87 7.63
CA ASP A 283 10.50 -0.42 7.45
C ASP A 283 11.89 -0.32 8.09
N PHE A 284 12.06 -1.00 9.21
CA PHE A 284 13.34 -1.00 9.95
C PHE A 284 14.33 -2.02 9.43
N ALA A 285 13.90 -2.93 8.55
CA ALA A 285 14.72 -3.96 7.92
C ALA A 285 14.37 -4.10 6.43
N PRO A 286 14.56 -3.02 5.62
CA PRO A 286 14.07 -2.97 4.25
C PRO A 286 14.74 -3.99 3.32
N GLU A 287 15.89 -4.51 3.68
CA GLU A 287 16.61 -5.53 2.93
C GLU A 287 16.18 -6.97 3.31
N VAL A 288 15.39 -7.10 4.38
CA VAL A 288 14.85 -8.39 4.83
C VAL A 288 13.40 -8.53 4.38
N PRO A 289 13.11 -9.24 3.30
CA PRO A 289 11.75 -9.43 2.83
C PRO A 289 10.95 -10.26 3.85
N PRO A 290 9.64 -9.99 4.01
CA PRO A 290 8.79 -10.79 4.87
C PRO A 290 8.70 -12.23 4.34
N PHE A 291 8.63 -13.21 5.26
CA PHE A 291 8.48 -14.62 4.89
C PHE A 291 7.14 -14.86 4.15
N ILE A 292 6.06 -14.26 4.66
CA ILE A 292 4.74 -14.24 4.03
C ILE A 292 4.48 -12.83 3.51
N THR A 293 4.18 -12.70 2.23
CA THR A 293 3.84 -11.42 1.62
C THR A 293 2.34 -11.17 1.61
N MET A 294 1.92 -9.92 1.43
CA MET A 294 0.50 -9.58 1.21
C MET A 294 -0.08 -10.37 0.01
N TYR A 295 0.72 -10.62 -1.01
CA TYR A 295 0.32 -11.47 -2.14
C TYR A 295 -0.02 -12.89 -1.70
N ASP A 296 0.80 -13.49 -0.84
CA ASP A 296 0.56 -14.84 -0.33
C ASP A 296 -0.75 -14.90 0.44
N VAL A 297 -1.01 -13.90 1.31
CA VAL A 297 -2.24 -13.80 2.10
C VAL A 297 -3.47 -13.63 1.19
N VAL A 298 -3.43 -12.70 0.25
CA VAL A 298 -4.56 -12.45 -0.67
C VAL A 298 -4.82 -13.69 -1.53
N ARG A 299 -3.75 -14.36 -1.99
CA ARG A 299 -3.87 -15.59 -2.77
C ARG A 299 -4.50 -16.71 -1.95
N ASP A 300 -4.09 -16.88 -0.71
CA ASP A 300 -4.66 -17.90 0.18
C ASP A 300 -6.15 -17.65 0.42
N VAL A 301 -6.55 -16.43 0.71
CA VAL A 301 -7.96 -16.05 0.87
C VAL A 301 -8.77 -16.30 -0.40
N MET A 302 -8.21 -16.00 -1.57
CA MET A 302 -8.90 -16.24 -2.84
C MET A 302 -9.06 -17.73 -3.16
N VAL A 303 -8.05 -18.53 -2.89
CA VAL A 303 -8.04 -19.98 -3.17
C VAL A 303 -8.87 -20.73 -2.14
N ASN A 304 -8.56 -20.55 -0.86
CA ASN A 304 -9.18 -21.29 0.23
C ASN A 304 -10.54 -20.72 0.61
N GLY A 305 -10.68 -19.40 0.67
CA GLY A 305 -11.94 -18.72 1.03
C GLY A 305 -13.05 -18.90 0.00
N LYS A 306 -12.71 -18.93 -1.29
CA LYS A 306 -13.69 -19.12 -2.37
C LYS A 306 -13.76 -20.54 -2.92
N LYS A 307 -13.03 -21.47 -2.32
CA LYS A 307 -12.91 -22.85 -2.79
C LYS A 307 -12.58 -22.94 -4.29
N GLN A 308 -11.84 -21.99 -4.80
CA GLN A 308 -11.36 -22.04 -6.18
C GLN A 308 -10.25 -23.09 -6.28
N PRO A 309 -10.27 -23.95 -7.30
CA PRO A 309 -9.19 -24.88 -7.47
C PRO A 309 -7.87 -24.15 -7.65
N LEU A 310 -6.82 -24.62 -6.99
CA LEU A 310 -5.46 -24.21 -7.31
C LEU A 310 -5.26 -24.33 -8.81
N GLU A 311 -4.60 -23.35 -9.41
CA GLU A 311 -4.16 -23.49 -10.79
C GLU A 311 -3.50 -24.85 -10.94
N LYS A 312 -3.89 -25.57 -11.99
CA LYS A 312 -3.25 -26.87 -12.28
C LYS A 312 -1.75 -26.64 -12.25
N LYS A 313 -1.05 -27.40 -11.40
CA LYS A 313 0.42 -27.33 -11.37
C LYS A 313 0.91 -27.43 -12.82
N PRO A 314 1.84 -26.58 -13.24
CA PRO A 314 2.46 -26.75 -14.54
C PRO A 314 2.93 -28.19 -14.65
N LYS A 315 2.64 -28.85 -15.78
CA LYS A 315 3.20 -30.18 -16.05
C LYS A 315 4.70 -30.01 -16.28
N GLY A 316 5.50 -30.10 -15.22
CA GLY A 316 6.94 -29.90 -15.30
C GLY A 316 7.64 -30.14 -13.95
N LYS A 317 8.95 -30.21 -14.00
CA LYS A 317 9.80 -30.23 -12.78
C LYS A 317 9.76 -28.85 -12.14
N LEU A 318 9.69 -28.80 -10.82
CA LEU A 318 9.85 -27.57 -10.06
C LEU A 318 11.23 -26.98 -10.33
N SER A 319 11.28 -25.67 -10.57
CA SER A 319 12.54 -24.94 -10.70
C SER A 319 13.09 -24.63 -9.31
N PHE A 320 14.29 -25.13 -9.01
CA PHE A 320 14.95 -24.79 -7.75
C PHE A 320 15.12 -23.27 -7.63
N LYS A 321 15.63 -22.61 -8.67
CA LYS A 321 15.94 -21.17 -8.69
C LYS A 321 14.70 -20.28 -8.55
N GLU A 322 13.58 -20.66 -9.15
CA GLU A 322 12.40 -19.80 -9.23
C GLU A 322 11.34 -20.11 -8.18
N GLU A 323 11.28 -21.35 -7.70
CA GLU A 323 10.20 -21.82 -6.84
C GLU A 323 10.67 -22.23 -5.44
N ILE A 324 11.88 -22.82 -5.32
CA ILE A 324 12.40 -23.36 -4.06
C ILE A 324 13.36 -22.38 -3.39
N PHE A 325 14.38 -21.92 -4.11
CA PHE A 325 15.42 -21.02 -3.58
C PHE A 325 14.88 -19.72 -2.95
N PRO A 326 13.87 -19.00 -3.52
CA PRO A 326 13.31 -17.82 -2.89
C PRO A 326 12.68 -18.08 -1.52
N PHE A 327 12.14 -19.29 -1.31
CA PHE A 327 11.62 -19.69 -0.02
C PHE A 327 12.74 -19.84 1.02
N PHE A 328 13.77 -20.61 0.71
CA PHE A 328 14.91 -20.78 1.62
C PHE A 328 15.66 -19.48 1.88
N LYS A 329 15.80 -18.62 0.86
CA LYS A 329 16.39 -17.30 1.04
C LYS A 329 15.62 -16.46 2.06
N ARG A 330 14.28 -16.38 1.95
CA ARG A 330 13.44 -15.66 2.91
C ARG A 330 13.57 -16.26 4.31
N LEU A 331 13.59 -17.56 4.38
CA LEU A 331 13.72 -18.29 5.64
C LEU A 331 15.06 -17.95 6.34
N GLY A 332 16.18 -18.01 5.61
CA GLY A 332 17.50 -17.67 6.15
C GLY A 332 17.61 -16.21 6.61
N LEU A 333 16.94 -15.28 5.94
CA LEU A 333 16.94 -13.88 6.35
C LEU A 333 16.12 -13.60 7.62
N MET A 334 15.21 -14.49 8.03
CA MET A 334 14.44 -14.32 9.26
C MET A 334 15.31 -14.32 10.53
N GLU A 335 16.51 -14.90 10.49
CA GLU A 335 17.43 -14.89 11.65
C GLU A 335 17.76 -13.46 12.12
N TRP A 336 17.72 -12.47 11.23
CA TRP A 336 18.02 -11.07 11.54
C TRP A 336 16.86 -10.32 12.20
N THR A 337 15.66 -10.87 12.12
CA THR A 337 14.43 -10.21 12.61
C THR A 337 13.68 -11.01 13.65
N SER A 338 14.02 -12.28 13.85
CA SER A 338 13.34 -13.17 14.78
C SER A 338 14.30 -13.86 15.73
N ALA A 339 14.21 -13.51 17.01
CA ALA A 339 14.98 -14.19 18.06
C ALA A 339 14.69 -15.71 18.11
N ALA A 340 13.46 -16.12 17.83
CA ALA A 340 13.08 -17.53 17.80
C ALA A 340 13.75 -18.29 16.64
N ALA A 341 13.96 -17.64 15.51
CA ALA A 341 14.70 -18.22 14.39
C ALA A 341 16.20 -18.32 14.70
N ASN A 342 16.76 -17.32 15.40
CA ASN A 342 18.18 -17.27 15.75
C ASN A 342 18.57 -18.32 16.81
N LEU A 343 17.64 -18.72 17.67
CA LEU A 343 17.89 -19.70 18.74
C LEU A 343 17.93 -21.18 18.28
N ARG A 344 17.63 -21.47 17.03
CA ARG A 344 17.64 -22.83 16.49
C ARG A 344 18.91 -23.06 15.67
N GLU A 345 19.76 -23.97 16.15
CA GLU A 345 21.01 -24.37 15.49
C GLU A 345 20.83 -24.81 14.03
N GLY A 346 19.66 -25.36 13.69
CA GLY A 346 19.34 -25.78 12.30
C GLY A 346 19.20 -24.65 11.27
N TRP A 347 19.18 -23.39 11.69
CA TRP A 347 19.14 -22.23 10.77
C TRP A 347 20.52 -21.80 10.30
N ILE A 348 21.55 -22.10 11.05
CA ILE A 348 22.94 -21.81 10.69
C ILE A 348 23.34 -22.66 9.48
N GLU A 349 22.86 -23.88 9.41
CA GLU A 349 23.11 -24.81 8.31
C GLU A 349 22.39 -24.40 7.01
N THR A 350 21.29 -23.63 7.09
CA THR A 350 20.63 -23.15 5.87
C THR A 350 21.39 -22.06 5.13
N LYS A 351 22.42 -21.47 5.74
CA LYS A 351 23.33 -20.53 5.03
C LYS A 351 24.06 -21.22 3.89
N ASP A 352 24.39 -22.49 4.07
CA ASP A 352 25.09 -23.29 3.06
C ASP A 352 24.23 -23.52 1.79
N PHE A 353 22.93 -23.28 1.86
CA PHE A 353 22.02 -23.34 0.70
C PHE A 353 21.88 -22.00 -0.03
N LEU A 354 22.48 -20.92 0.49
CA LEU A 354 22.39 -19.57 -0.09
C LEU A 354 23.61 -19.19 -0.92
N ASP A 355 24.70 -19.96 -0.78
CA ASP A 355 25.93 -19.86 -1.60
C ASP A 355 25.85 -20.85 -2.79
#